data_2dec3fed25b6335c5898824ca866f1df
#
_entry.id   2dec3fed25b6335c5898824ca866f1df
#
_cell.length_a   1.000
_cell.length_b   1.000
_cell.length_c   1.000
_cell.angle_alpha   90.00
_cell.angle_beta   90.00
_cell.angle_gamma   90.00
#
_symmetry.space_group_name_H-M   'P 1'
#
loop_
_entity.id
_entity.type
_entity.pdbx_description
1 polymer ?
#
loop_
_entity_poly.entity_id
_entity_poly.type
_entity_poly.pdbx_seq_one_letter_code
_entity_poly.pdbx_strand_id
1 'polypeptide(L)'
;MDTKEVNSVNTPLIVSDGCCVHFGNIPALEGVNFSISRGKKVAVVGPNGGGKSTLFNALAGLIPLTEGSLKIDGKSPNEVKGKVSYVLQKDLINWNFPLSVKQVVEMGITTRKVSFLLNRKKINNKIQKPLQMLD
;
A
#
# COMPACT_ATOMS: atom_id res chain seq x y z
N MET A 1 29.21 33.67 0.52
CA MET A 1 28.18 33.17 -0.40
C MET A 1 28.18 31.65 -0.25
N ASP A 2 27.49 31.18 0.81
CA ASP A 2 27.53 29.77 1.23
C ASP A 2 26.35 29.02 0.60
N THR A 3 26.67 28.23 -0.41
CA THR A 3 25.76 27.24 -0.99
C THR A 3 25.62 26.08 0.00
N LYS A 4 24.58 26.10 0.80
CA LYS A 4 24.15 24.92 1.55
C LYS A 4 23.61 23.91 0.53
N GLU A 5 24.46 22.94 0.16
CA GLU A 5 23.99 21.67 -0.39
C GLU A 5 23.10 21.02 0.66
N VAL A 6 21.80 21.02 0.37
CA VAL A 6 20.84 20.21 1.12
C VAL A 6 21.10 18.77 0.69
N ASN A 7 21.96 18.08 1.44
CA ASN A 7 22.03 16.63 1.41
C ASN A 7 20.63 16.09 1.69
N SER A 8 19.91 15.69 0.65
CA SER A 8 18.69 14.91 0.77
C SER A 8 19.08 13.57 1.43
N VAL A 9 18.98 13.53 2.74
CA VAL A 9 19.08 12.29 3.52
C VAL A 9 18.14 11.30 2.83
N ASN A 10 18.72 10.24 2.29
CA ASN A 10 18.02 9.21 1.51
C ASN A 10 17.21 8.34 2.48
N THR A 11 16.22 8.98 3.13
CA THR A 11 15.36 8.35 4.13
C THR A 11 14.54 7.28 3.42
N PRO A 12 14.65 6.02 3.81
CA PRO A 12 13.90 4.95 3.17
C PRO A 12 12.41 5.17 3.33
N LEU A 13 11.66 4.88 2.25
CA LEU A 13 10.20 4.96 2.27
C LEU A 13 9.60 3.78 3.05
N ILE A 14 10.17 2.59 2.88
CA ILE A 14 9.71 1.38 3.55
C ILE A 14 10.89 0.77 4.29
N VAL A 15 10.68 0.39 5.55
CA VAL A 15 11.66 -0.29 6.38
C VAL A 15 10.97 -1.47 7.06
N SER A 16 11.58 -2.64 6.93
CA SER A 16 11.22 -3.85 7.65
C SER A 16 12.38 -4.25 8.54
N ASP A 17 12.11 -4.51 9.80
CA ASP A 17 13.09 -4.91 10.81
C ASP A 17 12.55 -6.11 11.60
N GLY A 18 13.13 -7.27 11.36
CA GLY A 18 12.74 -8.54 11.99
C GLY A 18 11.27 -8.91 11.78
N CYS A 19 10.67 -8.54 10.65
CA CYS A 19 9.23 -8.71 10.41
C CYS A 19 8.86 -10.21 10.38
N CYS A 20 7.96 -10.62 11.29
CA CYS A 20 7.41 -11.97 11.36
C CYS A 20 5.89 -11.95 11.25
N VAL A 21 5.35 -12.97 10.58
CA VAL A 21 3.91 -13.24 10.52
C VAL A 21 3.68 -14.74 10.69
N HIS A 22 2.92 -15.11 11.70
CA HIS A 22 2.50 -16.48 11.95
C HIS A 22 0.99 -16.64 11.85
N PHE A 23 0.53 -17.73 11.25
CA PHE A 23 -0.86 -18.17 11.28
C PHE A 23 -0.98 -19.37 12.22
N GLY A 24 -1.33 -19.09 13.48
CA GLY A 24 -1.22 -20.08 14.56
C GLY A 24 0.25 -20.47 14.74
N ASN A 25 0.55 -21.76 14.59
CA ASN A 25 1.91 -22.30 14.71
C ASN A 25 2.67 -22.34 13.36
N ILE A 26 2.08 -21.84 12.28
CA ILE A 26 2.69 -21.89 10.94
C ILE A 26 3.35 -20.55 10.64
N PRO A 27 4.69 -20.51 10.50
CA PRO A 27 5.40 -19.31 10.09
C PRO A 27 5.14 -19.03 8.60
N ALA A 28 4.68 -17.84 8.29
CA ALA A 28 4.48 -17.37 6.92
C ALA A 28 5.55 -16.34 6.50
N LEU A 29 6.07 -15.58 7.47
CA LEU A 29 7.26 -14.73 7.33
C LEU A 29 8.07 -14.86 8.61
N GLU A 30 9.40 -14.95 8.49
CA GLU A 30 10.32 -15.02 9.62
C GLU A 30 11.50 -14.07 9.41
N GLY A 31 11.67 -13.13 10.34
CA GLY A 31 12.83 -12.26 10.44
C GLY A 31 13.13 -11.45 9.18
N VAL A 32 12.10 -11.01 8.43
CA VAL A 32 12.27 -10.34 7.14
C VAL A 32 12.81 -8.93 7.34
N ASN A 33 13.99 -8.65 6.77
CA ASN A 33 14.69 -7.38 6.86
C ASN A 33 14.90 -6.78 5.47
N PHE A 34 14.44 -5.57 5.23
CA PHE A 34 14.74 -4.80 4.02
C PHE A 34 14.47 -3.32 4.19
N SER A 35 15.00 -2.54 3.26
CA SER A 35 14.80 -1.11 3.18
C SER A 35 14.62 -0.68 1.72
N ILE A 36 13.59 0.13 1.44
CA ILE A 36 13.26 0.61 0.09
C ILE A 36 13.19 2.13 0.10
N SER A 37 14.01 2.76 -0.73
CA SER A 37 14.00 4.22 -0.92
C SER A 37 12.82 4.67 -1.78
N ARG A 38 12.46 5.96 -1.69
CA ARG A 38 11.43 6.57 -2.54
C ARG A 38 11.75 6.42 -4.03
N GLY A 39 10.71 6.26 -4.84
CA GLY A 39 10.81 6.17 -6.30
C GLY A 39 11.40 4.87 -6.84
N LYS A 40 11.74 3.91 -6.01
CA LYS A 40 12.25 2.61 -6.46
C LYS A 40 11.10 1.69 -6.87
N LYS A 41 11.36 0.88 -7.91
CA LYS A 41 10.53 -0.26 -8.32
C LYS A 41 11.22 -1.52 -7.81
N VAL A 42 10.50 -2.34 -7.07
CA VAL A 42 11.02 -3.56 -6.44
C VAL A 42 10.16 -4.73 -6.82
N ALA A 43 10.78 -5.84 -7.20
CA ALA A 43 10.11 -7.12 -7.41
C ALA A 43 10.45 -8.08 -6.27
N VAL A 44 9.42 -8.75 -5.74
CA VAL A 44 9.57 -9.83 -4.77
C VAL A 44 9.42 -11.16 -5.52
N VAL A 45 10.49 -11.94 -5.57
CA VAL A 45 10.53 -13.21 -6.28
C VAL A 45 10.75 -14.37 -5.30
N GLY A 46 10.27 -15.55 -5.65
CA GLY A 46 10.40 -16.74 -4.82
C GLY A 46 9.36 -17.79 -5.17
N PRO A 47 9.45 -19.01 -4.59
CA PRO A 47 8.54 -20.11 -4.84
C PRO A 47 7.10 -19.79 -4.35
N ASN A 48 6.15 -20.59 -4.83
CA ASN A 48 4.79 -20.54 -4.28
C ASN A 48 4.83 -20.98 -2.80
N GLY A 49 4.04 -20.31 -1.96
CA GLY A 49 4.10 -20.51 -0.50
C GLY A 49 5.24 -19.75 0.22
N GLY A 50 6.18 -19.12 -0.49
CA GLY A 50 7.31 -18.38 0.11
C GLY A 50 6.95 -17.03 0.76
N GLY A 51 5.72 -16.83 1.21
CA GLY A 51 5.33 -15.64 2.00
C GLY A 51 5.13 -14.33 1.22
N LYS A 52 5.28 -14.32 -0.13
CA LYS A 52 5.16 -13.08 -0.94
C LYS A 52 3.84 -12.35 -0.72
N SER A 53 2.71 -13.06 -0.81
CA SER A 53 1.38 -12.49 -0.59
C SER A 53 1.19 -12.03 0.85
N THR A 54 1.77 -12.76 1.82
CA THR A 54 1.75 -12.40 3.23
C THR A 54 2.48 -11.07 3.45
N LEU A 55 3.66 -10.89 2.83
CA LEU A 55 4.41 -9.65 2.90
C LEU A 55 3.61 -8.47 2.32
N PHE A 56 3.00 -8.64 1.15
CA PHE A 56 2.16 -7.60 0.55
C PHE A 56 0.93 -7.28 1.39
N ASN A 57 0.29 -8.29 2.00
CA ASN A 57 -0.83 -8.08 2.91
C ASN A 57 -0.41 -7.33 4.18
N ALA A 58 0.76 -7.63 4.73
CA ALA A 58 1.32 -6.89 5.87
C ALA A 58 1.63 -5.43 5.49
N LEU A 59 2.25 -5.19 4.32
CA LEU A 59 2.50 -3.84 3.78
C LEU A 59 1.21 -3.05 3.55
N ALA A 60 0.16 -3.70 3.07
CA ALA A 60 -1.14 -3.09 2.89
C ALA A 60 -1.91 -2.86 4.22
N GLY A 61 -1.38 -3.36 5.36
CA GLY A 61 -2.04 -3.30 6.66
C GLY A 61 -3.29 -4.18 6.75
N LEU A 62 -3.37 -5.23 5.92
CA LEU A 62 -4.48 -6.19 5.92
C LEU A 62 -4.31 -7.28 6.97
N ILE A 63 -3.07 -7.58 7.34
CA ILE A 63 -2.74 -8.53 8.41
C ILE A 63 -1.75 -7.87 9.38
N PRO A 64 -1.84 -8.18 10.69
CA PRO A 64 -0.87 -7.71 11.67
C PRO A 64 0.43 -8.49 11.58
N LEU A 65 1.52 -7.89 12.07
CA LEU A 65 2.75 -8.61 12.35
C LEU A 65 2.61 -9.38 13.67
N THR A 66 3.29 -10.52 13.77
CA THR A 66 3.45 -11.25 15.03
C THR A 66 4.63 -10.69 15.81
N GLU A 67 5.74 -10.37 15.11
CA GLU A 67 6.94 -9.80 15.71
C GLU A 67 7.63 -8.83 14.73
N GLY A 68 8.56 -8.05 15.27
CA GLY A 68 9.34 -7.10 14.49
C GLY A 68 8.58 -5.80 14.17
N SER A 69 9.07 -5.08 13.19
CA SER A 69 8.45 -3.82 12.74
C SER A 69 8.44 -3.67 11.24
N LEU A 70 7.38 -3.03 10.73
CA LEU A 70 7.24 -2.63 9.35
C LEU A 70 6.76 -1.18 9.33
N LYS A 71 7.51 -0.31 8.67
CA LYS A 71 7.22 1.12 8.61
C LYS A 71 7.16 1.60 7.17
N ILE A 72 6.18 2.44 6.87
CA ILE A 72 6.01 3.13 5.60
C ILE A 72 5.96 4.63 5.91
N ASP A 73 6.93 5.39 5.40
CA ASP A 73 7.08 6.81 5.70
C ASP A 73 7.16 7.07 7.22
N GLY A 74 7.88 6.21 7.94
CA GLY A 74 8.07 6.24 9.39
C GLY A 74 6.87 5.80 10.23
N LYS A 75 5.74 5.41 9.62
CA LYS A 75 4.49 5.03 10.28
C LYS A 75 4.16 3.56 10.04
N SER A 76 3.36 2.97 10.92
CA SER A 76 2.87 1.61 10.71
C SER A 76 1.94 1.51 9.48
N PRO A 77 1.82 0.34 8.83
CA PRO A 77 0.91 0.15 7.70
C PRO A 77 -0.53 0.54 8.01
N ASN A 78 -1.01 0.29 9.23
CA ASN A 78 -2.36 0.64 9.65
C ASN A 78 -2.62 2.15 9.66
N GLU A 79 -1.61 2.96 9.99
CA GLU A 79 -1.72 4.43 10.02
C GLU A 79 -1.71 5.04 8.61
N VAL A 80 -1.19 4.32 7.62
CA VAL A 80 -1.04 4.80 6.24
C VAL A 80 -1.95 4.08 5.23
N LYS A 81 -2.93 3.30 5.66
CA LYS A 81 -3.87 2.56 4.77
C LYS A 81 -4.41 3.39 3.61
N GLY A 82 -4.74 4.65 3.82
CA GLY A 82 -5.23 5.53 2.75
C GLY A 82 -4.16 6.05 1.77
N LYS A 83 -2.87 5.71 1.98
CA LYS A 83 -1.74 6.11 1.11
C LYS A 83 -1.15 4.95 0.33
N VAL A 84 -1.51 3.72 0.67
CA VAL A 84 -1.05 2.49 0.01
C VAL A 84 -2.14 2.00 -0.91
N SER A 85 -1.81 1.75 -2.18
CA SER A 85 -2.69 1.07 -3.11
C SER A 85 -2.25 -0.37 -3.27
N TYR A 86 -3.18 -1.30 -3.13
CA TYR A 86 -2.94 -2.73 -3.27
C TYR A 86 -3.80 -3.28 -4.42
N VAL A 87 -3.14 -3.84 -5.44
CA VAL A 87 -3.82 -4.46 -6.58
C VAL A 87 -3.75 -5.97 -6.40
N LEU A 88 -4.92 -6.58 -6.25
CA LEU A 88 -5.05 -8.04 -6.11
C LEU A 88 -4.73 -8.75 -7.43
N GLN A 89 -4.33 -10.01 -7.33
CA GLN A 89 -4.25 -10.90 -8.47
C GLN A 89 -5.64 -11.07 -9.10
N LYS A 90 -5.70 -11.14 -10.43
CA LYS A 90 -6.97 -11.17 -11.19
C LYS A 90 -7.93 -12.27 -10.70
N ASP A 91 -7.41 -13.44 -10.36
CA ASP A 91 -8.19 -14.60 -9.93
C ASP A 91 -8.86 -14.43 -8.56
N LEU A 92 -8.39 -13.46 -7.76
CA LEU A 92 -8.95 -13.12 -6.44
C LEU A 92 -10.04 -12.04 -6.52
N ILE A 93 -10.28 -11.49 -7.72
CA ILE A 93 -11.30 -10.46 -7.92
C ILE A 93 -12.64 -11.13 -8.20
N ASN A 94 -13.64 -10.86 -7.35
CA ASN A 94 -15.00 -11.30 -7.62
C ASN A 94 -15.63 -10.40 -8.69
N TRP A 95 -15.57 -10.84 -9.94
CA TRP A 95 -16.14 -10.12 -11.09
C TRP A 95 -17.67 -10.03 -11.09
N ASN A 96 -18.34 -10.86 -10.30
CA ASN A 96 -19.80 -10.81 -10.14
C ASN A 96 -20.25 -9.73 -9.16
N PHE A 97 -19.34 -9.00 -8.55
CA PHE A 97 -19.68 -7.92 -7.63
C PHE A 97 -20.25 -6.72 -8.44
N PRO A 98 -21.46 -6.24 -8.14
CA PRO A 98 -22.18 -5.28 -8.97
C PRO A 98 -21.64 -3.85 -8.78
N LEU A 99 -20.37 -3.62 -9.10
CA LEU A 99 -19.75 -2.29 -9.09
C LEU A 99 -19.37 -1.85 -10.50
N SER A 100 -19.76 -0.64 -10.85
CA SER A 100 -19.24 0.01 -12.05
C SER A 100 -17.82 0.54 -11.82
N VAL A 101 -17.05 0.71 -12.89
CA VAL A 101 -15.70 1.30 -12.86
C VAL A 101 -15.71 2.66 -12.14
N LYS A 102 -16.72 3.47 -12.40
CA LYS A 102 -16.92 4.76 -11.72
C LYS A 102 -17.00 4.60 -10.21
N GLN A 103 -17.79 3.63 -9.71
CA GLN A 103 -17.92 3.38 -8.26
C GLN A 103 -16.61 2.93 -7.63
N VAL A 104 -15.82 2.09 -8.34
CA VAL A 104 -14.49 1.67 -7.87
C VAL A 104 -13.55 2.89 -7.73
N VAL A 105 -13.54 3.79 -8.72
CA VAL A 105 -12.73 5.02 -8.66
C VAL A 105 -13.23 5.94 -7.53
N GLU A 106 -14.55 6.04 -7.31
CA GLU A 106 -15.15 6.80 -6.21
C GLU A 106 -14.69 6.29 -4.84
N MET A 107 -14.60 4.97 -4.65
CA MET A 107 -14.12 4.38 -3.39
C MET A 107 -12.70 4.86 -3.03
N GLY A 108 -11.80 5.01 -4.01
CA GLY A 108 -10.44 5.51 -3.80
C GLY A 108 -10.39 6.96 -3.28
N ILE A 109 -11.44 7.75 -3.54
CA ILE A 109 -11.54 9.14 -3.06
C ILE A 109 -12.17 9.18 -1.66
N THR A 110 -13.08 8.27 -1.36
CA THR A 110 -13.87 8.26 -0.11
C THR A 110 -13.05 7.82 1.10
N THR A 111 -12.02 7.00 0.91
CA THR A 111 -11.12 6.54 1.99
C THR A 111 -10.25 7.63 2.59
N ARG A 112 -10.11 8.79 1.96
CA ARG A 112 -9.50 9.95 2.58
C ARG A 112 -10.55 10.68 3.40
N LYS A 113 -10.30 10.96 4.69
CA LYS A 113 -11.13 11.66 5.71
C LYS A 113 -11.83 12.97 5.27
N VAL A 114 -11.90 13.25 3.99
CA VAL A 114 -12.41 14.47 3.35
C VAL A 114 -13.80 14.28 2.75
N SER A 115 -14.33 13.07 2.76
CA SER A 115 -15.51 12.70 1.97
C SER A 115 -16.82 13.33 2.43
N PHE A 116 -16.98 13.63 3.72
CA PHE A 116 -18.28 14.13 4.22
C PHE A 116 -18.53 15.62 3.93
N LEU A 117 -17.50 16.40 3.60
CA LEU A 117 -17.59 17.85 3.35
C LEU A 117 -17.35 18.24 1.88
N LEU A 118 -17.03 17.29 0.99
CA LEU A 118 -16.81 17.61 -0.41
C LEU A 118 -18.12 17.57 -1.20
N ASN A 119 -18.52 18.75 -1.69
CA ASN A 119 -19.58 18.93 -2.65
C ASN A 119 -19.44 17.92 -3.82
N ARG A 120 -20.52 17.21 -4.19
CA ARG A 120 -20.59 16.20 -5.28
C ARG A 120 -19.93 16.67 -6.58
N LYS A 121 -19.98 17.98 -6.91
CA LYS A 121 -19.29 18.56 -8.08
C LYS A 121 -17.77 18.43 -8.02
N LYS A 122 -17.14 18.58 -6.83
CA LYS A 122 -15.69 18.42 -6.66
C LYS A 122 -15.24 16.97 -6.76
N ILE A 123 -16.09 16.04 -6.34
CA ILE A 123 -15.84 14.59 -6.48
C ILE A 123 -15.90 14.20 -7.95
N ASN A 124 -16.94 14.61 -8.69
CA ASN A 124 -17.09 14.32 -10.11
C ASN A 124 -15.87 14.80 -10.93
N ASN A 125 -15.39 16.03 -10.69
CA ASN A 125 -14.20 16.53 -11.41
C ASN A 125 -12.92 15.76 -11.11
N LYS A 126 -12.79 15.17 -9.91
CA LYS A 126 -11.63 14.32 -9.55
C LYS A 126 -11.73 12.92 -10.16
N ILE A 127 -12.92 12.44 -10.46
CA ILE A 127 -13.16 11.12 -11.05
C ILE A 127 -12.96 11.16 -12.57
N GLN A 128 -13.30 12.25 -13.24
CA GLN A 128 -13.19 12.35 -14.69
C GLN A 128 -11.76 12.16 -15.21
N LYS A 129 -10.74 12.74 -14.55
CA LYS A 129 -9.35 12.58 -14.97
C LYS A 129 -8.87 11.11 -15.01
N PRO A 130 -9.03 10.31 -13.94
CA PRO A 130 -8.67 8.90 -13.98
C PRO A 130 -9.47 8.08 -15.00
N LEU A 131 -10.76 8.39 -15.22
CA LEU A 131 -11.58 7.68 -16.20
C LEU A 131 -11.15 7.95 -17.64
N GLN A 132 -10.75 9.18 -17.95
CA GLN A 132 -10.21 9.56 -19.27
C GLN A 132 -8.86 8.90 -19.60
N MET A 133 -8.16 8.35 -18.63
CA MET A 133 -6.90 7.63 -18.84
C MET A 133 -7.12 6.14 -19.18
N LEU A 134 -8.37 5.66 -19.15
CA LEU A 134 -8.74 4.28 -19.41
C LEU A 134 -9.34 4.10 -20.83
N ASP A 135 -9.59 5.18 -21.56
CA ASP A 135 -9.96 5.23 -22.96
C ASP A 135 -8.71 5.30 -23.84
#